data_25b37424bc436f0ee5b75ec2fde0b0f1
#
_entry.id   25b37424bc436f0ee5b75ec2fde0b0f1
#
_cell.length_a   1.000
_cell.length_b   1.000
_cell.length_c   1.000
_cell.angle_alpha   90.00
_cell.angle_beta   90.00
_cell.angle_gamma   90.00
#
_symmetry.space_group_name_H-M   'P 1'
#
loop_
_entity.id
_entity.type
_entity.pdbx_description
1 polymer ?
#
loop_
_entity_poly.entity_id
_entity_poly.type
_entity_poly.pdbx_seq_one_letter_code
_entity_poly.pdbx_strand_id
1 'polypeptide(L)'
;CHPRCGTLLHIENGQVVKVTGDPDHPITRGGICERGRLMPDHIYHPQRLNYPLKRIGERGQGRWRRVTWDQALDEVAGKLSSLKDKYGAETLTFTHGTKRTYHWDCRRFFNLFGSPNTCGVNNICFCPTYATEYATYGGVSFGEISDTRCIVLWGCNASKSSPIGLYPQLVK
;
A
#
# COMPACT_ATOMS: atom_id res chain seq x y z
N CYS A 1 2.77 6.15 -0.77
CA CYS A 1 3.88 5.50 -1.43
C CYS A 1 5.21 5.88 -0.76
N HIS A 2 6.27 5.08 -0.91
CA HIS A 2 7.57 5.34 -0.24
C HIS A 2 8.27 6.63 -0.67
N PRO A 3 8.31 7.00 -1.96
CA PRO A 3 9.02 8.21 -2.38
C PRO A 3 8.43 9.51 -1.83
N ARG A 4 7.18 9.51 -1.35
CA ARG A 4 6.52 10.71 -0.79
C ARG A 4 6.64 11.91 -1.72
N CYS A 5 6.29 11.73 -2.99
CA CYS A 5 6.37 12.80 -3.97
C CYS A 5 5.55 14.03 -3.56
N GLY A 6 6.15 15.21 -3.71
CA GLY A 6 5.38 16.46 -3.73
C GLY A 6 4.50 16.48 -4.97
N THR A 7 3.24 16.86 -4.83
CA THR A 7 2.29 16.88 -5.93
C THR A 7 1.46 18.16 -5.94
N LEU A 8 1.21 18.67 -7.13
CA LEU A 8 0.27 19.74 -7.39
C LEU A 8 -1.02 19.16 -7.96
N LEU A 9 -2.14 19.48 -7.32
CA LEU A 9 -3.47 19.08 -7.77
C LEU A 9 -4.08 20.22 -8.57
N HIS A 10 -4.43 19.97 -9.83
CA HIS A 10 -5.16 20.91 -10.67
C HIS A 10 -6.65 20.62 -10.52
N ILE A 11 -7.39 21.62 -10.05
CA ILE A 11 -8.81 21.46 -9.72
C ILE A 11 -9.63 22.33 -10.65
N GLU A 12 -10.64 21.76 -11.28
CA GLU A 12 -11.64 22.44 -12.10
C GLU A 12 -13.03 22.00 -11.62
N ASN A 13 -13.91 22.95 -11.36
CA ASN A 13 -15.28 22.70 -10.88
C ASN A 13 -15.36 21.74 -9.68
N GLY A 14 -14.40 21.85 -8.74
CA GLY A 14 -14.35 21.01 -7.55
C GLY A 14 -13.82 19.59 -7.77
N GLN A 15 -13.36 19.25 -8.97
CA GLN A 15 -12.76 17.96 -9.31
C GLN A 15 -11.27 18.09 -9.64
N VAL A 16 -10.49 17.11 -9.22
CA VAL A 16 -9.07 17.01 -9.59
C VAL A 16 -8.98 16.48 -11.03
N VAL A 17 -8.60 17.36 -11.97
CA VAL A 17 -8.49 17.00 -13.40
C VAL A 17 -7.09 16.54 -13.79
N LYS A 18 -6.07 16.92 -13.02
CA LYS A 18 -4.67 16.57 -13.31
C LYS A 18 -3.84 16.57 -12.04
N VAL A 19 -2.84 15.71 -12.00
CA VAL A 19 -1.82 15.66 -10.93
C VAL A 19 -0.45 15.79 -11.58
N THR A 20 0.34 16.77 -11.12
CA THR A 20 1.73 16.97 -11.54
C THR A 20 2.67 16.88 -10.35
N GLY A 21 3.95 16.64 -10.61
CA GLY A 21 4.96 16.76 -9.57
C GLY A 21 5.19 18.22 -9.20
N ASP A 22 5.44 18.47 -7.94
CA ASP A 22 5.81 19.77 -7.40
C ASP A 22 7.32 20.02 -7.65
N PRO A 23 7.68 21.00 -8.48
CA PRO A 23 9.09 21.30 -8.78
C PRO A 23 9.88 21.79 -7.56
N ASP A 24 9.20 22.40 -6.58
CA ASP A 24 9.82 22.96 -5.40
C ASP A 24 10.01 21.90 -4.27
N HIS A 25 9.49 20.69 -4.48
CA HIS A 25 9.66 19.62 -3.51
C HIS A 25 11.13 19.19 -3.39
N PRO A 26 11.75 19.24 -2.19
CA PRO A 26 13.22 19.12 -2.02
C PRO A 26 13.78 17.76 -2.48
N ILE A 27 12.98 16.69 -2.42
CA ILE A 27 13.42 15.33 -2.74
C ILE A 27 13.10 14.98 -4.19
N THR A 28 11.84 15.18 -4.61
CA THR A 28 11.36 14.68 -5.91
C THR A 28 11.47 15.71 -7.04
N ARG A 29 11.60 17.00 -6.72
CA ARG A 29 11.88 18.10 -7.66
C ARG A 29 11.05 18.01 -8.95
N GLY A 30 9.74 17.92 -8.82
CA GLY A 30 8.80 17.74 -9.92
C GLY A 30 8.66 16.30 -10.42
N GLY A 31 9.46 15.37 -9.91
CA GLY A 31 9.35 13.95 -10.27
C GLY A 31 8.07 13.32 -9.73
N ILE A 32 7.29 12.73 -10.62
CA ILE A 32 6.09 11.94 -10.29
C ILE A 32 5.97 10.76 -11.24
N CYS A 33 5.69 9.58 -10.72
CA CYS A 33 5.49 8.39 -11.54
C CYS A 33 4.10 8.35 -12.17
N GLU A 34 3.93 7.47 -13.14
CA GLU A 34 2.67 7.22 -13.84
C GLU A 34 1.50 6.97 -12.89
N ARG A 35 1.71 6.19 -11.83
CA ARG A 35 0.68 5.92 -10.82
C ARG A 35 0.16 7.19 -10.12
N GLY A 36 1.04 8.16 -9.89
CA GLY A 36 0.64 9.45 -9.33
C GLY A 36 -0.16 10.29 -10.32
N ARG A 37 0.25 10.28 -11.60
CA ARG A 37 -0.44 11.03 -12.66
C ARG A 37 -1.85 10.51 -12.94
N LEU A 38 -2.04 9.19 -12.85
CA LEU A 38 -3.31 8.52 -13.12
C LEU A 38 -4.25 8.48 -11.89
N MET A 39 -3.93 9.19 -10.81
CA MET A 39 -4.81 9.22 -9.62
C MET A 39 -6.21 9.76 -9.89
N PRO A 40 -6.44 10.80 -10.73
CA PRO A 40 -7.79 11.23 -11.08
C PRO A 40 -8.62 10.11 -11.73
N ASP A 41 -8.05 9.40 -12.69
CA ASP A 41 -8.74 8.28 -13.36
C ASP A 41 -9.12 7.18 -12.38
N HIS A 42 -8.26 6.90 -11.39
CA HIS A 42 -8.56 5.93 -10.34
C HIS A 42 -9.65 6.42 -9.39
N ILE A 43 -9.63 7.70 -9.00
CA ILE A 43 -10.60 8.26 -8.05
C ILE A 43 -11.99 8.38 -8.67
N TYR A 44 -12.08 8.82 -9.91
CA TYR A 44 -13.34 9.07 -10.62
C TYR A 44 -13.74 7.93 -11.56
N HIS A 45 -13.10 6.78 -11.47
CA HIS A 45 -13.41 5.65 -12.35
C HIS A 45 -14.87 5.22 -12.21
N PRO A 46 -15.62 5.03 -13.31
CA PRO A 46 -17.04 4.68 -13.26
C PRO A 46 -17.36 3.38 -12.51
N GLN A 47 -16.44 2.44 -12.54
CA GLN A 47 -16.56 1.15 -11.84
C GLN A 47 -16.01 1.18 -10.41
N ARG A 48 -15.65 2.35 -9.88
CA ARG A 48 -15.19 2.45 -8.50
C ARG A 48 -16.31 2.05 -7.54
N LEU A 49 -15.97 1.18 -6.58
CA LEU A 49 -16.91 0.76 -5.54
C LEU A 49 -17.06 1.86 -4.50
N ASN A 50 -18.23 2.52 -4.50
CA ASN A 50 -18.55 3.59 -3.55
C ASN A 50 -19.45 3.12 -2.40
N TYR A 51 -19.87 1.85 -2.43
CA TYR A 51 -20.77 1.27 -1.44
C TYR A 51 -20.38 -0.17 -1.15
N PRO A 52 -20.70 -0.69 0.07
CA PRO A 52 -20.48 -2.08 0.38
C PRO A 52 -21.30 -3.00 -0.54
N LEU A 53 -20.68 -4.11 -0.93
CA LEU A 53 -21.31 -5.15 -1.74
C LEU A 53 -21.33 -6.46 -0.95
N LYS A 54 -22.51 -7.05 -0.83
CA LYS A 54 -22.69 -8.39 -0.28
C LYS A 54 -22.86 -9.41 -1.40
N ARG A 55 -22.11 -10.49 -1.36
CA ARG A 55 -22.27 -11.60 -2.30
C ARG A 55 -23.60 -12.30 -2.05
N ILE A 56 -24.36 -12.57 -3.13
CA ILE A 56 -25.67 -13.24 -3.11
C ILE A 56 -25.69 -14.58 -3.84
N GLY A 57 -24.55 -15.07 -4.29
CA GLY A 57 -24.41 -16.35 -4.98
C GLY A 57 -23.19 -17.12 -4.48
N GLU A 58 -22.91 -18.24 -5.14
CA GLU A 58 -21.73 -19.04 -4.87
C GLU A 58 -20.44 -18.29 -5.22
N ARG A 59 -19.32 -18.74 -4.64
CA ARG A 59 -18.00 -18.20 -4.98
C ARG A 59 -17.73 -18.38 -6.47
N GLY A 60 -17.24 -17.33 -7.13
CA GLY A 60 -16.92 -17.33 -8.55
C GLY A 60 -18.07 -16.87 -9.46
N GLN A 61 -19.31 -16.83 -9.01
CA GLN A 61 -20.46 -16.38 -9.83
C GLN A 61 -20.49 -14.86 -10.09
N GLY A 62 -19.74 -14.06 -9.33
CA GLY A 62 -19.71 -12.60 -9.49
C GLY A 62 -21.02 -11.88 -9.18
N ARG A 63 -21.94 -12.52 -8.44
CA ARG A 63 -23.25 -11.95 -8.12
C ARG A 63 -23.21 -11.18 -6.80
N TRP A 64 -23.49 -9.89 -6.89
CA TRP A 64 -23.38 -8.96 -5.76
C TRP A 64 -24.64 -8.12 -5.60
N ARG A 65 -24.95 -7.75 -4.36
CA ARG A 65 -26.01 -6.82 -4.01
C ARG A 65 -25.42 -5.69 -3.18
N ARG A 66 -25.77 -4.44 -3.51
CA ARG A 66 -25.45 -3.28 -2.69
C ARG A 66 -26.17 -3.36 -1.35
N VAL A 67 -25.46 -3.04 -0.26
CA VAL A 67 -26.00 -2.92 1.10
C VAL A 67 -25.58 -1.57 1.69
N THR A 68 -26.22 -1.15 2.78
CA THR A 68 -25.79 0.04 3.52
C THR A 68 -24.53 -0.24 4.33
N TRP A 69 -23.83 0.82 4.75
CA TRP A 69 -22.70 0.69 5.64
C TRP A 69 -23.07 0.05 6.97
N ASP A 70 -24.21 0.45 7.57
CA ASP A 70 -24.68 -0.12 8.83
C ASP A 70 -24.92 -1.61 8.72
N GLN A 71 -25.66 -2.03 7.68
CA GLN A 71 -25.88 -3.46 7.39
C GLN A 71 -24.58 -4.24 7.23
N ALA A 72 -23.59 -3.67 6.52
CA ALA A 72 -22.32 -4.33 6.31
C ALA A 72 -21.52 -4.46 7.61
N LEU A 73 -21.46 -3.38 8.40
CA LEU A 73 -20.72 -3.34 9.66
C LEU A 73 -21.36 -4.26 10.70
N ASP A 74 -22.67 -4.25 10.86
CA ASP A 74 -23.40 -5.11 11.79
C ASP A 74 -23.19 -6.59 11.46
N GLU A 75 -23.30 -6.94 10.17
CA GLU A 75 -23.12 -8.33 9.74
C GLU A 75 -21.66 -8.81 9.96
N VAL A 76 -20.67 -7.96 9.65
CA VAL A 76 -19.26 -8.27 9.87
C VAL A 76 -18.97 -8.39 11.35
N ALA A 77 -19.42 -7.43 12.18
CA ALA A 77 -19.20 -7.45 13.61
C ALA A 77 -19.84 -8.67 14.26
N GLY A 78 -21.09 -8.95 13.95
CA GLY A 78 -21.79 -10.14 14.45
C GLY A 78 -21.11 -11.44 14.08
N LYS A 79 -20.60 -11.55 12.85
CA LYS A 79 -19.84 -12.72 12.40
C LYS A 79 -18.50 -12.87 13.13
N LEU A 80 -17.77 -11.78 13.28
CA LEU A 80 -16.49 -11.79 14.00
C LEU A 80 -16.67 -12.14 15.47
N SER A 81 -17.68 -11.57 16.15
CA SER A 81 -18.00 -11.92 17.53
C SER A 81 -18.31 -13.41 17.68
N SER A 82 -19.21 -13.93 16.84
CA SER A 82 -19.56 -15.35 16.84
C SER A 82 -18.36 -16.28 16.62
N LEU A 83 -17.43 -15.90 15.74
CA LEU A 83 -16.21 -16.69 15.52
C LEU A 83 -15.27 -16.62 16.72
N LYS A 84 -15.12 -15.45 17.32
CA LYS A 84 -14.32 -15.26 18.54
C LYS A 84 -14.86 -16.08 19.70
N ASP A 85 -16.17 -16.06 19.91
CA ASP A 85 -16.83 -16.80 20.98
C ASP A 85 -16.67 -18.32 20.80
N LYS A 86 -16.72 -18.79 19.56
CA LYS A 86 -16.63 -20.22 19.24
C LYS A 86 -15.20 -20.76 19.20
N TYR A 87 -14.26 -19.99 18.71
CA TYR A 87 -12.92 -20.49 18.36
C TYR A 87 -11.78 -19.70 19.00
N GLY A 88 -12.05 -18.66 19.75
CA GLY A 88 -11.05 -17.74 20.28
C GLY A 88 -10.65 -16.62 19.32
N ALA A 89 -9.98 -15.62 19.85
CA ALA A 89 -9.57 -14.45 19.07
C ALA A 89 -8.52 -14.78 18.00
N GLU A 90 -7.70 -15.78 18.21
CA GLU A 90 -6.63 -16.24 17.32
C GLU A 90 -7.15 -16.76 15.98
N THR A 91 -8.45 -17.03 15.87
CA THR A 91 -9.07 -17.43 14.60
C THR A 91 -9.03 -16.34 13.54
N LEU A 92 -8.87 -15.09 13.95
CA LEU A 92 -8.76 -13.94 13.04
C LEU A 92 -7.30 -13.64 12.72
N THR A 93 -6.94 -13.67 11.44
CA THR A 93 -5.61 -13.31 10.95
C THR A 93 -5.68 -12.06 10.09
N PHE A 94 -4.77 -11.13 10.32
CA PHE A 94 -4.60 -9.94 9.51
C PHE A 94 -3.38 -10.04 8.62
N THR A 95 -3.61 -10.10 7.32
CA THR A 95 -2.54 -10.06 6.32
C THR A 95 -2.61 -8.71 5.59
N HIS A 96 -1.49 -8.01 5.54
CA HIS A 96 -1.44 -6.70 4.91
C HIS A 96 -0.21 -6.53 4.02
N GLY A 97 -0.35 -5.66 3.02
CA GLY A 97 0.77 -5.20 2.20
C GLY A 97 1.70 -4.26 2.96
N THR A 98 2.47 -3.46 2.24
CA THR A 98 3.37 -2.47 2.85
C THR A 98 2.59 -1.49 3.72
N LYS A 99 3.11 -1.23 4.91
CA LYS A 99 2.51 -0.29 5.87
C LYS A 99 2.29 1.09 5.25
N ARG A 100 1.04 1.56 5.35
CA ARG A 100 0.59 2.88 4.90
C ARG A 100 -0.17 3.56 6.03
N THR A 101 -0.94 4.58 5.73
CA THR A 101 -1.69 5.40 6.70
C THR A 101 -2.65 4.61 7.60
N TYR A 102 -3.34 3.61 7.05
CA TYR A 102 -4.34 2.79 7.77
C TYR A 102 -3.77 1.75 8.74
N HIS A 103 -2.46 1.65 8.86
CA HIS A 103 -1.84 0.59 9.68
C HIS A 103 -2.17 0.72 11.18
N TRP A 104 -2.30 1.94 11.68
CA TRP A 104 -2.63 2.19 13.08
C TRP A 104 -4.05 1.76 13.42
N ASP A 105 -5.01 2.03 12.54
CA ASP A 105 -6.40 1.63 12.70
C ASP A 105 -6.53 0.12 12.75
N CYS A 106 -5.86 -0.57 11.83
CA CYS A 106 -5.80 -2.03 11.82
C CYS A 106 -5.19 -2.59 13.10
N ARG A 107 -4.07 -2.05 13.57
CA ARG A 107 -3.46 -2.50 14.83
C ARG A 107 -4.38 -2.29 16.02
N ARG A 108 -5.02 -1.13 16.11
CA ARG A 108 -5.99 -0.85 17.17
C ARG A 108 -7.12 -1.87 17.16
N PHE A 109 -7.69 -2.16 16.01
CA PHE A 109 -8.73 -3.15 15.85
C PHE A 109 -8.29 -4.54 16.34
N PHE A 110 -7.12 -5.02 15.90
CA PHE A 110 -6.60 -6.34 16.28
C PHE A 110 -6.27 -6.43 17.76
N ASN A 111 -5.70 -5.37 18.34
CA ASN A 111 -5.46 -5.31 19.79
C ASN A 111 -6.76 -5.37 20.59
N LEU A 112 -7.81 -4.66 20.18
CA LEU A 112 -9.13 -4.69 20.84
C LEU A 112 -9.85 -6.02 20.62
N PHE A 113 -9.72 -6.61 19.45
CA PHE A 113 -10.26 -7.94 19.17
C PHE A 113 -9.54 -9.03 19.97
N GLY A 114 -8.27 -8.84 20.26
CA GLY A 114 -7.43 -9.75 21.05
C GLY A 114 -6.66 -10.78 20.21
N SER A 115 -6.57 -10.61 18.87
CA SER A 115 -5.80 -11.51 18.03
C SER A 115 -4.35 -11.07 17.89
N PRO A 116 -3.36 -11.94 18.16
CA PRO A 116 -1.95 -11.70 17.90
C PRO A 116 -1.56 -11.96 16.43
N ASN A 117 -2.44 -12.55 15.64
CA ASN A 117 -2.13 -13.08 14.32
C ASN A 117 -2.10 -12.00 13.26
N THR A 118 -1.00 -11.27 13.21
CA THR A 118 -0.78 -10.24 12.18
C THR A 118 0.46 -10.57 11.35
N CYS A 119 0.30 -10.56 10.03
CA CYS A 119 1.36 -10.81 9.07
C CYS A 119 1.39 -9.69 8.02
N GLY A 120 2.57 -9.20 7.72
CA GLY A 120 2.74 -8.16 6.72
C GLY A 120 3.87 -8.47 5.74
N VAL A 121 3.90 -7.74 4.65
CA VAL A 121 4.95 -7.87 3.64
C VAL A 121 6.36 -7.72 4.23
N ASN A 122 6.53 -6.96 5.30
CA ASN A 122 7.83 -6.78 5.94
C ASN A 122 8.43 -8.10 6.43
N ASN A 123 7.61 -9.08 6.80
CA ASN A 123 8.08 -10.38 7.26
C ASN A 123 8.83 -11.16 6.18
N ILE A 124 8.53 -10.92 4.92
CA ILE A 124 9.10 -11.63 3.76
C ILE A 124 9.82 -10.70 2.76
N CYS A 125 9.81 -9.38 2.99
CA CYS A 125 10.43 -8.40 2.09
C CYS A 125 11.71 -7.83 2.70
N PHE A 126 11.58 -6.81 3.52
CA PHE A 126 12.73 -6.05 4.02
C PHE A 126 13.35 -6.67 5.28
N CYS A 127 12.57 -7.27 6.17
CA CYS A 127 13.11 -7.81 7.41
C CYS A 127 14.15 -8.94 7.21
N PRO A 128 13.98 -9.89 6.28
CA PRO A 128 15.01 -10.87 5.99
C PRO A 128 16.32 -10.25 5.49
N THR A 129 16.22 -9.29 4.55
CA THR A 129 17.38 -8.53 4.05
C THR A 129 18.08 -7.80 5.21
N TYR A 130 17.30 -7.06 6.00
CA TYR A 130 17.80 -6.34 7.15
C TYR A 130 18.52 -7.24 8.16
N ALA A 131 17.92 -8.38 8.51
CA ALA A 131 18.50 -9.33 9.43
C ALA A 131 19.82 -9.92 8.88
N THR A 132 19.87 -10.23 7.59
CA THR A 132 21.06 -10.75 6.93
C THR A 132 22.19 -9.71 6.89
N GLU A 133 21.87 -8.46 6.52
CA GLU A 133 22.84 -7.38 6.45
C GLU A 133 23.40 -7.03 7.84
N TYR A 134 22.54 -6.99 8.87
CA TYR A 134 22.99 -6.81 10.24
C TYR A 134 23.89 -7.95 10.72
N ALA A 135 23.58 -9.18 10.40
CA ALA A 135 24.39 -10.33 10.77
C ALA A 135 25.74 -10.36 10.03
N THR A 136 25.80 -9.80 8.81
CA THR A 136 26.99 -9.85 7.95
C THR A 136 27.89 -8.64 8.10
N TYR A 137 27.28 -7.44 8.14
CA TYR A 137 28.00 -6.15 8.10
C TYR A 137 27.82 -5.30 9.37
N GLY A 138 26.95 -5.71 10.29
CA GLY A 138 26.59 -4.92 11.47
C GLY A 138 25.62 -3.78 11.20
N GLY A 139 25.05 -3.66 10.01
CA GLY A 139 24.12 -2.60 9.64
C GLY A 139 23.59 -2.74 8.21
N VAL A 140 22.62 -1.91 7.87
CA VAL A 140 22.08 -1.85 6.50
C VAL A 140 23.04 -1.11 5.58
N SER A 141 23.42 -1.72 4.47
CA SER A 141 24.27 -1.10 3.44
C SER A 141 23.41 -0.54 2.29
N PHE A 142 23.71 0.70 1.90
CA PHE A 142 23.19 1.29 0.68
C PHE A 142 24.35 1.53 -0.27
N GLY A 143 24.24 1.03 -1.51
CA GLY A 143 25.27 1.25 -2.51
C GLY A 143 25.42 2.74 -2.83
N GLU A 144 26.65 3.24 -2.83
CA GLU A 144 26.96 4.59 -3.32
C GLU A 144 26.95 4.57 -4.86
N ILE A 145 26.06 5.37 -5.45
CA ILE A 145 25.86 5.39 -6.90
C ILE A 145 26.63 6.55 -7.54
N SER A 146 26.81 7.65 -6.80
CA SER A 146 27.36 8.91 -7.35
C SER A 146 28.76 8.77 -7.92
N ASP A 147 29.61 7.98 -7.28
CA ASP A 147 31.03 7.82 -7.63
C ASP A 147 31.34 6.49 -8.30
N THR A 148 30.30 5.69 -8.58
CA THR A 148 30.46 4.38 -9.19
C THR A 148 30.72 4.52 -10.69
N ARG A 149 31.74 3.79 -11.19
CA ARG A 149 32.09 3.74 -12.62
C ARG A 149 31.37 2.63 -13.39
N CYS A 150 30.83 1.65 -12.69
CA CYS A 150 30.11 0.53 -13.28
C CYS A 150 28.96 0.11 -12.39
N ILE A 151 27.75 0.02 -12.95
CA ILE A 151 26.55 -0.43 -12.25
C ILE A 151 25.99 -1.66 -12.97
N VAL A 152 25.86 -2.76 -12.23
CA VAL A 152 25.23 -3.97 -12.74
C VAL A 152 23.82 -4.10 -12.16
N LEU A 153 22.82 -4.05 -13.03
CA LEU A 153 21.42 -4.27 -12.66
C LEU A 153 21.06 -5.75 -12.85
N TRP A 154 20.87 -6.47 -11.76
CA TRP A 154 20.53 -7.88 -11.78
C TRP A 154 19.10 -8.11 -11.27
N GLY A 155 18.24 -8.64 -12.12
CA GLY A 155 16.83 -8.90 -11.74
C GLY A 155 16.04 -7.63 -11.34
N CYS A 156 16.50 -6.46 -11.74
CA CYS A 156 15.95 -5.15 -11.35
C CYS A 156 15.52 -4.34 -12.57
N ASN A 157 14.28 -3.85 -12.54
CA ASN A 157 13.81 -2.85 -13.47
C ASN A 157 13.57 -1.52 -12.72
N ALA A 158 14.63 -0.74 -12.54
CA ALA A 158 14.61 0.50 -11.77
C ALA A 158 13.62 1.52 -12.34
N SER A 159 13.44 1.59 -13.66
CA SER A 159 12.50 2.51 -14.32
C SER A 159 11.04 2.26 -13.92
N LYS A 160 10.69 1.04 -13.57
CA LYS A 160 9.34 0.65 -13.12
C LYS A 160 9.22 0.52 -11.61
N SER A 161 10.21 -0.07 -10.95
CA SER A 161 10.16 -0.32 -9.50
C SER A 161 10.48 0.91 -8.66
N SER A 162 11.39 1.76 -9.11
CA SER A 162 11.82 2.98 -8.41
C SER A 162 12.03 4.17 -9.36
N PRO A 163 10.98 4.57 -10.12
CA PRO A 163 11.11 5.56 -11.19
C PRO A 163 11.49 6.97 -10.69
N ILE A 164 11.27 7.26 -9.41
CA ILE A 164 11.56 8.58 -8.81
C ILE A 164 12.77 8.51 -7.84
N GLY A 165 13.07 7.34 -7.31
CA GLY A 165 14.17 7.14 -6.37
C GLY A 165 15.46 6.73 -7.05
N LEU A 166 15.58 5.47 -7.40
CA LEU A 166 16.80 4.88 -7.95
C LEU A 166 17.05 5.24 -9.41
N TYR A 167 16.03 5.13 -10.27
CA TYR A 167 16.20 5.29 -11.72
C TYR A 167 16.83 6.63 -12.15
N PRO A 168 16.43 7.81 -11.60
CA PRO A 168 17.06 9.08 -11.98
C PRO A 168 18.54 9.19 -11.59
N GLN A 169 19.00 8.36 -10.65
CA GLN A 169 20.41 8.32 -10.25
C GLN A 169 21.24 7.44 -11.21
N LEU A 170 20.60 6.45 -11.84
CA LEU A 170 21.25 5.53 -12.77
C LEU A 170 21.44 6.13 -14.17
N VAL A 171 20.67 7.17 -14.53
CA VAL A 171 20.67 7.76 -15.89
C VAL A 171 21.33 9.14 -15.96
N LYS A 172 21.93 9.59 -14.88
CA LYS A 172 22.79 10.77 -14.83
C LYS A 172 24.18 10.43 -15.33
#